data_a54974f89ce0c49eb457c6b0120ee677
#
_entry.id   a54974f89ce0c49eb457c6b0120ee677
#
_cell.length_a   1.000
_cell.length_b   1.000
_cell.length_c   1.000
_cell.angle_alpha   90.00
_cell.angle_beta   90.00
_cell.angle_gamma   90.00
#
_symmetry.space_group_name_H-M   'P 1'
#
loop_
_entity.id
_entity.type
_entity.pdbx_description
1 polymer ?
#
loop_
_entity_poly.entity_id
_entity_poly.type
_entity_poly.pdbx_seq_one_letter_code
_entity_poly.pdbx_strand_id
1 'polypeptide(L)'
;YGWDAPTMAHLPLIMSPSGGKLSKRKAESEGIPVNTKDYISGNYDPEALINFLAYLGWSPGDDSEIHSMKELCELFTLDRVSKGGAVFNHKKLMWYNEHYLRSTSIDDLLPTVKLLLEEADFDTKSDEYLKEVLGLLHERVAKVDEFVAMGSFFFAAPEEYDAGALKKWKADSPAMVKAYQDKVAALTEADFEAANLKAALEAVVAEQEVGFGKVMMP
;
A
#
# COMPACT_ATOMS: atom_id res chain seq x y z
N TYR A 1 12.00 -48.37 19.75
CA TYR A 1 10.54 -48.21 19.65
C TYR A 1 9.99 -48.83 18.36
N GLY A 2 10.86 -49.20 17.37
CA GLY A 2 10.44 -49.79 16.10
C GLY A 2 9.71 -48.83 15.13
N TRP A 3 9.87 -47.51 15.31
CA TRP A 3 9.35 -46.51 14.41
C TRP A 3 10.32 -46.20 13.27
N ASP A 4 9.82 -45.92 12.09
CA ASP A 4 10.62 -45.42 10.98
C ASP A 4 11.13 -44.01 11.29
N ALA A 5 12.37 -43.73 10.89
CA ALA A 5 12.92 -42.40 11.06
C ALA A 5 12.17 -41.37 10.12
N PRO A 6 11.81 -40.20 10.62
CA PRO A 6 11.21 -39.19 9.78
C PRO A 6 12.22 -38.65 8.74
N THR A 7 11.72 -38.23 7.60
CA THR A 7 12.52 -37.47 6.62
C THR A 7 12.90 -36.13 7.24
N MET A 8 14.19 -35.80 7.22
CA MET A 8 14.68 -34.53 7.76
C MET A 8 15.29 -33.67 6.65
N ALA A 9 15.08 -32.38 6.76
CA ALA A 9 15.67 -31.39 5.86
C ALA A 9 16.23 -30.19 6.65
N HIS A 10 17.37 -29.67 6.19
CA HIS A 10 17.93 -28.42 6.70
C HIS A 10 17.69 -27.31 5.68
N LEU A 11 16.84 -26.36 6.05
CA LEU A 11 16.58 -25.18 5.22
C LEU A 11 17.73 -24.16 5.35
N PRO A 12 17.97 -23.32 4.34
CA PRO A 12 18.98 -22.28 4.39
C PRO A 12 18.65 -21.23 5.47
N LEU A 13 19.69 -20.53 5.94
CA LEU A 13 19.50 -19.42 6.88
C LEU A 13 18.88 -18.23 6.17
N ILE A 14 17.96 -17.55 6.87
CA ILE A 14 17.50 -16.22 6.44
C ILE A 14 18.57 -15.21 6.83
N MET A 15 19.00 -14.44 5.85
CA MET A 15 20.07 -13.45 5.97
C MET A 15 19.48 -12.05 6.05
N SER A 16 20.13 -11.18 6.82
CA SER A 16 19.79 -9.77 6.89
C SER A 16 20.22 -9.05 5.61
N PRO A 17 19.48 -8.00 5.16
CA PRO A 17 19.91 -7.10 4.07
C PRO A 17 21.28 -6.47 4.33
N SER A 18 21.63 -6.20 5.57
CA SER A 18 22.95 -5.66 5.97
C SER A 18 24.05 -6.74 6.11
N GLY A 19 23.74 -7.99 5.74
CA GLY A 19 24.66 -9.14 5.81
C GLY A 19 24.57 -9.92 7.12
N GLY A 20 25.03 -11.17 7.07
CA GLY A 20 24.96 -12.11 8.20
C GLY A 20 23.56 -12.64 8.49
N LYS A 21 23.45 -13.54 9.45
CA LYS A 21 22.18 -14.18 9.84
C LYS A 21 21.20 -13.13 10.38
N LEU A 22 19.95 -13.20 9.92
CA LEU A 22 18.83 -12.40 10.45
C LEU A 22 18.42 -12.96 11.83
N SER A 23 19.03 -12.43 12.90
CA SER A 23 18.61 -12.72 14.27
C SER A 23 17.46 -11.80 14.68
N LYS A 24 16.69 -12.17 15.71
CA LYS A 24 15.58 -11.34 16.23
C LYS A 24 16.04 -9.91 16.54
N ARG A 25 17.15 -9.74 17.27
CA ARG A 25 17.72 -8.42 17.60
C ARG A 25 18.10 -7.62 16.35
N LYS A 26 18.64 -8.29 15.35
CA LYS A 26 19.03 -7.64 14.11
C LYS A 26 17.82 -7.22 13.29
N ALA A 27 16.82 -8.06 13.20
CA ALA A 27 15.56 -7.76 12.55
C ALA A 27 14.87 -6.55 13.19
N GLU A 28 14.78 -6.51 14.54
CA GLU A 28 14.25 -5.36 15.28
C GLU A 28 15.00 -4.05 14.94
N SER A 29 16.34 -4.10 14.92
CA SER A 29 17.16 -2.92 14.58
C SER A 29 17.02 -2.46 13.13
N GLU A 30 16.59 -3.35 12.23
CA GLU A 30 16.36 -3.08 10.80
C GLU A 30 14.88 -2.84 10.48
N GLY A 31 13.99 -2.82 11.49
CA GLY A 31 12.54 -2.63 11.31
C GLY A 31 11.86 -3.79 10.58
N ILE A 32 12.46 -4.99 10.64
CA ILE A 32 11.90 -6.19 10.01
C ILE A 32 11.02 -6.92 11.02
N PRO A 33 9.73 -7.17 10.72
CA PRO A 33 8.87 -7.96 11.58
C PRO A 33 9.42 -9.38 11.78
N VAL A 34 9.33 -9.91 13.00
CA VAL A 34 9.90 -11.22 13.38
C VAL A 34 8.82 -12.22 13.75
N ASN A 35 7.78 -11.76 14.44
CA ASN A 35 6.72 -12.62 14.91
C ASN A 35 5.50 -12.50 14.01
N THR A 36 4.71 -13.55 13.92
CA THR A 36 3.45 -13.54 13.17
C THR A 36 2.54 -12.37 13.59
N LYS A 37 2.52 -12.03 14.88
CA LYS A 37 1.74 -10.88 15.40
C LYS A 37 2.16 -9.54 14.78
N ASP A 38 3.45 -9.37 14.51
CA ASP A 38 3.98 -8.13 13.94
C ASP A 38 3.48 -7.94 12.50
N TYR A 39 3.35 -9.04 11.75
CA TYR A 39 2.77 -9.01 10.39
C TYR A 39 1.26 -8.75 10.42
N ILE A 40 0.53 -9.38 11.36
CA ILE A 40 -0.90 -9.17 11.53
C ILE A 40 -1.18 -7.71 11.92
N SER A 41 -0.51 -7.19 12.95
CA SER A 41 -0.66 -5.80 13.39
C SER A 41 -0.13 -4.78 12.40
N GLY A 42 0.77 -5.19 11.50
CA GLY A 42 1.26 -4.38 10.40
C GLY A 42 0.41 -4.46 9.14
N ASN A 43 -0.76 -5.08 9.19
CA ASN A 43 -1.72 -5.20 8.08
C ASN A 43 -1.12 -5.78 6.79
N TYR A 44 -0.21 -6.77 6.95
CA TYR A 44 0.28 -7.52 5.80
C TYR A 44 -0.75 -8.53 5.33
N ASP A 45 -0.90 -8.66 4.04
CA ASP A 45 -1.76 -9.68 3.44
C ASP A 45 -1.18 -11.08 3.70
N PRO A 46 -1.97 -12.04 4.24
CA PRO A 46 -1.48 -13.37 4.58
C PRO A 46 -0.99 -14.17 3.37
N GLU A 47 -1.65 -14.06 2.22
CA GLU A 47 -1.26 -14.80 1.00
C GLU A 47 0.03 -14.21 0.41
N ALA A 48 0.15 -12.88 0.42
CA ALA A 48 1.38 -12.19 0.04
C ALA A 48 2.57 -12.63 0.92
N LEU A 49 2.36 -12.68 2.23
CA LEU A 49 3.40 -13.12 3.17
C LEU A 49 3.79 -14.58 2.94
N ILE A 50 2.83 -15.48 2.76
CA ILE A 50 3.09 -16.91 2.51
C ILE A 50 3.85 -17.07 1.19
N ASN A 51 3.43 -16.41 0.13
CA ASN A 51 4.10 -16.48 -1.16
C ASN A 51 5.54 -15.95 -1.06
N PHE A 52 5.74 -14.79 -0.42
CA PHE A 52 7.08 -14.24 -0.17
C PHE A 52 7.96 -15.20 0.64
N LEU A 53 7.43 -15.80 1.72
CA LEU A 53 8.19 -16.74 2.57
C LEU A 53 8.53 -18.03 1.83
N ALA A 54 7.65 -18.53 0.96
CA ALA A 54 7.95 -19.70 0.14
C ALA A 54 9.17 -19.47 -0.75
N TYR A 55 9.32 -18.25 -1.30
CA TYR A 55 10.46 -17.88 -2.14
C TYR A 55 11.74 -17.53 -1.36
N LEU A 56 11.70 -17.52 -0.02
CA LEU A 56 12.90 -17.37 0.79
C LEU A 56 13.73 -18.65 0.79
N GLY A 57 14.49 -18.85 -0.26
CA GLY A 57 15.40 -19.99 -0.42
C GLY A 57 14.78 -21.17 -1.17
N TRP A 58 13.70 -20.97 -1.88
CA TRP A 58 13.11 -21.93 -2.79
C TRP A 58 12.64 -21.22 -4.08
N SER A 59 12.49 -21.97 -5.18
CA SER A 59 11.93 -21.49 -6.46
C SER A 59 11.28 -22.67 -7.20
N PRO A 60 10.14 -22.45 -7.89
CA PRO A 60 9.51 -23.47 -8.73
C PRO A 60 10.35 -23.84 -9.97
N GLY A 61 11.34 -23.03 -10.33
CA GLY A 61 12.25 -23.26 -11.44
C GLY A 61 11.79 -22.65 -12.76
N ASP A 62 10.79 -21.80 -12.72
CA ASP A 62 10.35 -20.92 -13.79
C ASP A 62 10.42 -19.46 -13.35
N ASP A 63 9.97 -18.53 -14.20
CA ASP A 63 9.98 -17.08 -13.92
C ASP A 63 8.70 -16.60 -13.22
N SER A 64 7.78 -17.52 -12.85
CA SER A 64 6.58 -17.15 -12.10
C SER A 64 6.93 -16.83 -10.66
N GLU A 65 6.30 -15.80 -10.11
CA GLU A 65 6.54 -15.36 -8.74
C GLU A 65 5.28 -15.33 -7.88
N ILE A 66 4.11 -15.24 -8.52
CA ILE A 66 2.81 -15.15 -7.82
C ILE A 66 2.11 -16.49 -7.90
N HIS A 67 1.82 -17.05 -6.73
CA HIS A 67 1.16 -18.34 -6.61
C HIS A 67 0.17 -18.35 -5.46
N SER A 68 -1.00 -18.90 -5.70
CA SER A 68 -1.94 -19.23 -4.63
C SER A 68 -1.34 -20.28 -3.68
N MET A 69 -1.87 -20.36 -2.48
CA MET A 69 -1.47 -21.40 -1.51
C MET A 69 -1.59 -22.81 -2.08
N LYS A 70 -2.62 -23.07 -2.90
CA LYS A 70 -2.83 -24.36 -3.56
C LYS A 70 -1.69 -24.68 -4.54
N GLU A 71 -1.35 -23.72 -5.41
CA GLU A 71 -0.24 -23.87 -6.35
C GLU A 71 1.10 -24.06 -5.64
N LEU A 72 1.36 -23.30 -4.58
CA LEU A 72 2.56 -23.48 -3.76
C LEU A 72 2.65 -24.91 -3.17
N CYS A 73 1.55 -25.47 -2.69
CA CYS A 73 1.53 -26.86 -2.18
C CYS A 73 1.79 -27.90 -3.27
N GLU A 74 1.35 -27.64 -4.51
CA GLU A 74 1.56 -28.54 -5.64
C GLU A 74 3.00 -28.43 -6.21
N LEU A 75 3.57 -27.23 -6.21
CA LEU A 75 4.90 -26.96 -6.78
C LEU A 75 6.05 -27.23 -5.83
N PHE A 76 5.82 -27.10 -4.51
CA PHE A 76 6.89 -27.17 -3.52
C PHE A 76 7.54 -28.55 -3.46
N THR A 77 8.85 -28.57 -3.64
CA THR A 77 9.69 -29.78 -3.43
C THR A 77 10.96 -29.41 -2.68
N LEU A 78 11.45 -30.31 -1.85
CA LEU A 78 12.71 -30.13 -1.12
C LEU A 78 13.93 -30.09 -2.04
N ASP A 79 13.86 -30.73 -3.20
CA ASP A 79 14.96 -30.78 -4.16
C ASP A 79 15.31 -29.39 -4.76
N ARG A 80 14.34 -28.49 -4.74
CA ARG A 80 14.46 -27.10 -5.24
C ARG A 80 14.83 -26.10 -4.16
N VAL A 81 15.04 -26.55 -2.92
CA VAL A 81 15.51 -25.69 -1.85
C VAL A 81 16.95 -25.28 -2.09
N SER A 82 17.22 -23.99 -2.06
CA SER A 82 18.56 -23.43 -2.24
C SER A 82 19.49 -23.88 -1.11
N LYS A 83 20.75 -24.12 -1.44
CA LYS A 83 21.80 -24.43 -0.44
C LYS A 83 22.37 -23.15 0.19
N GLY A 84 22.22 -22.01 -0.44
CA GLY A 84 22.68 -20.71 0.05
C GLY A 84 21.65 -20.01 0.95
N GLY A 85 22.11 -19.11 1.82
CA GLY A 85 21.21 -18.28 2.61
C GLY A 85 20.36 -17.34 1.75
N ALA A 86 19.08 -17.17 2.10
CA ALA A 86 18.16 -16.27 1.43
C ALA A 86 18.11 -14.91 2.14
N VAL A 87 18.35 -13.82 1.42
CA VAL A 87 18.29 -12.48 2.00
C VAL A 87 16.84 -12.03 2.13
N PHE A 88 16.44 -11.59 3.33
CA PHE A 88 15.13 -11.01 3.56
C PHE A 88 15.03 -9.65 2.87
N ASN A 89 14.25 -9.57 1.82
CA ASN A 89 14.05 -8.33 1.06
C ASN A 89 12.67 -7.74 1.37
N HIS A 90 12.63 -6.75 2.27
CA HIS A 90 11.39 -6.09 2.65
C HIS A 90 10.67 -5.41 1.46
N LYS A 91 11.44 -4.85 0.51
CA LYS A 91 10.83 -4.26 -0.70
C LYS A 91 10.11 -5.30 -1.55
N LYS A 92 10.68 -6.52 -1.62
CA LYS A 92 10.03 -7.63 -2.34
C LYS A 92 8.76 -8.09 -1.61
N LEU A 93 8.76 -8.14 -0.28
CA LEU A 93 7.55 -8.41 0.50
C LEU A 93 6.47 -7.37 0.23
N MET A 94 6.82 -6.08 0.25
CA MET A 94 5.86 -5.01 -0.07
C MET A 94 5.32 -5.13 -1.50
N TRP A 95 6.15 -5.51 -2.46
CA TRP A 95 5.72 -5.77 -3.83
C TRP A 95 4.70 -6.93 -3.91
N TYR A 96 4.91 -8.03 -3.17
CA TYR A 96 3.90 -9.09 -3.06
C TYR A 96 2.60 -8.55 -2.45
N ASN A 97 2.72 -7.82 -1.35
CA ASN A 97 1.56 -7.27 -0.65
C ASN A 97 0.72 -6.34 -1.55
N GLU A 98 1.39 -5.44 -2.27
CA GLU A 98 0.78 -4.57 -3.28
C GLU A 98 0.07 -5.36 -4.37
N HIS A 99 0.69 -6.43 -4.88
CA HIS A 99 0.10 -7.27 -5.92
C HIS A 99 -1.18 -7.96 -5.45
N TYR A 100 -1.17 -8.58 -4.27
CA TYR A 100 -2.34 -9.25 -3.71
C TYR A 100 -3.44 -8.25 -3.36
N LEU A 101 -3.10 -7.12 -2.77
CA LEU A 101 -4.07 -6.07 -2.47
C LEU A 101 -4.78 -5.57 -3.74
N ARG A 102 -4.05 -5.33 -4.82
CA ARG A 102 -4.63 -4.92 -6.12
C ARG A 102 -5.50 -5.98 -6.76
N SER A 103 -5.27 -7.25 -6.48
CA SER A 103 -6.11 -8.36 -6.96
C SER A 103 -7.37 -8.56 -6.11
N THR A 104 -7.43 -8.01 -4.90
CA THR A 104 -8.59 -8.08 -4.01
C THR A 104 -9.65 -7.07 -4.45
N SER A 105 -10.90 -7.50 -4.51
CA SER A 105 -11.99 -6.61 -4.90
C SER A 105 -12.23 -5.52 -3.85
N ILE A 106 -12.71 -4.35 -4.30
CA ILE A 106 -13.07 -3.25 -3.40
C ILE A 106 -14.18 -3.69 -2.42
N ASP A 107 -15.09 -4.55 -2.86
CA ASP A 107 -16.14 -5.09 -2.01
C ASP A 107 -15.59 -5.95 -0.86
N ASP A 108 -14.53 -6.72 -1.12
CA ASP A 108 -13.87 -7.55 -0.11
C ASP A 108 -12.98 -6.69 0.85
N LEU A 109 -12.43 -5.58 0.38
CA LEU A 109 -11.65 -4.65 1.20
C LEU A 109 -12.52 -3.78 2.11
N LEU A 110 -13.73 -3.46 1.66
CA LEU A 110 -14.62 -2.49 2.31
C LEU A 110 -14.85 -2.75 3.81
N PRO A 111 -15.15 -3.98 4.27
CA PRO A 111 -15.36 -4.23 5.71
C PRO A 111 -14.13 -3.93 6.56
N THR A 112 -12.95 -4.30 6.06
CA THR A 112 -11.68 -4.06 6.78
C THR A 112 -11.35 -2.57 6.85
N VAL A 113 -11.52 -1.85 5.74
CA VAL A 113 -11.26 -0.40 5.72
C VAL A 113 -12.24 0.37 6.61
N LYS A 114 -13.51 -0.06 6.71
CA LYS A 114 -14.47 0.51 7.66
C LYS A 114 -13.98 0.41 9.09
N LEU A 115 -13.53 -0.77 9.51
CA LEU A 115 -12.99 -0.96 10.85
C LEU A 115 -11.78 -0.06 11.12
N LEU A 116 -10.87 0.05 10.15
CA LEU A 116 -9.69 0.91 10.27
C LEU A 116 -10.05 2.41 10.33
N LEU A 117 -11.09 2.84 9.62
CA LEU A 117 -11.61 4.21 9.71
C LEU A 117 -12.23 4.48 11.09
N GLU A 118 -13.02 3.53 11.61
CA GLU A 118 -13.60 3.61 12.94
C GLU A 118 -12.52 3.66 14.04
N GLU A 119 -11.47 2.84 13.93
CA GLU A 119 -10.32 2.85 14.83
C GLU A 119 -9.54 4.18 14.79
N ALA A 120 -9.58 4.86 13.65
CA ALA A 120 -8.95 6.18 13.44
C ALA A 120 -9.89 7.35 13.74
N ASP A 121 -11.06 7.12 14.35
CA ASP A 121 -12.08 8.13 14.73
C ASP A 121 -12.65 8.92 13.52
N PHE A 122 -12.61 8.32 12.31
CA PHE A 122 -13.26 8.91 11.14
C PHE A 122 -14.73 8.50 11.05
N ASP A 123 -15.57 9.44 10.64
CA ASP A 123 -16.96 9.16 10.31
C ASP A 123 -17.03 8.31 9.03
N THR A 124 -17.54 7.09 9.17
CA THR A 124 -17.75 6.20 8.03
C THR A 124 -18.93 6.70 7.21
N LYS A 125 -18.66 7.19 6.01
CA LYS A 125 -19.68 7.59 5.04
C LYS A 125 -20.47 6.38 4.52
N SER A 126 -21.34 6.60 3.52
CA SER A 126 -22.02 5.48 2.87
C SER A 126 -21.05 4.51 2.19
N ASP A 127 -21.47 3.28 1.98
CA ASP A 127 -20.65 2.26 1.32
C ASP A 127 -20.29 2.66 -0.12
N GLU A 128 -21.20 3.34 -0.81
CA GLU A 128 -20.98 3.86 -2.16
C GLU A 128 -19.84 4.88 -2.17
N TYR A 129 -19.86 5.85 -1.24
CA TYR A 129 -18.80 6.83 -1.11
C TYR A 129 -17.44 6.18 -0.79
N LEU A 130 -17.43 5.22 0.15
CA LEU A 130 -16.21 4.50 0.49
C LEU A 130 -15.64 3.73 -0.69
N LYS A 131 -16.47 3.05 -1.47
CA LYS A 131 -16.04 2.33 -2.68
C LYS A 131 -15.42 3.27 -3.71
N GLU A 132 -15.96 4.47 -3.90
CA GLU A 132 -15.36 5.47 -4.77
C GLU A 132 -13.99 5.91 -4.27
N VAL A 133 -13.85 6.23 -2.98
CA VAL A 133 -12.56 6.60 -2.37
C VAL A 133 -11.55 5.45 -2.50
N LEU A 134 -11.96 4.23 -2.19
CA LEU A 134 -11.10 3.05 -2.35
C LEU A 134 -10.66 2.88 -3.80
N GLY A 135 -11.55 3.06 -4.78
CA GLY A 135 -11.23 3.01 -6.20
C GLY A 135 -10.16 4.01 -6.64
N LEU A 136 -10.18 5.23 -6.05
CA LEU A 136 -9.16 6.26 -6.32
C LEU A 136 -7.78 5.92 -5.76
N LEU A 137 -7.72 5.16 -4.66
CA LEU A 137 -6.51 4.86 -3.92
C LEU A 137 -5.95 3.46 -4.19
N HIS A 138 -6.75 2.54 -4.71
CA HIS A 138 -6.43 1.11 -4.84
C HIS A 138 -5.08 0.84 -5.52
N GLU A 139 -4.76 1.57 -6.56
CA GLU A 139 -3.49 1.44 -7.30
C GLU A 139 -2.29 2.14 -6.61
N ARG A 140 -2.53 2.83 -5.49
CA ARG A 140 -1.54 3.70 -4.83
C ARG A 140 -1.09 3.18 -3.47
N VAL A 141 -1.79 2.19 -2.94
CA VAL A 141 -1.55 1.62 -1.62
C VAL A 141 -0.93 0.23 -1.73
N ALA A 142 -0.05 -0.09 -0.82
CA ALA A 142 0.56 -1.41 -0.73
C ALA A 142 0.00 -2.23 0.44
N LYS A 143 -0.65 -1.59 1.42
CA LYS A 143 -1.29 -2.23 2.56
C LYS A 143 -2.66 -1.59 2.83
N VAL A 144 -3.55 -2.37 3.45
CA VAL A 144 -4.93 -1.94 3.69
C VAL A 144 -5.06 -0.73 4.63
N ASP A 145 -4.16 -0.58 5.59
CA ASP A 145 -4.13 0.58 6.49
C ASP A 145 -3.71 1.89 5.79
N GLU A 146 -3.03 1.79 4.67
CA GLU A 146 -2.63 2.96 3.88
C GLU A 146 -3.84 3.65 3.23
N PHE A 147 -4.98 2.96 3.04
CA PHE A 147 -6.22 3.62 2.61
C PHE A 147 -6.64 4.73 3.58
N VAL A 148 -6.51 4.49 4.87
CA VAL A 148 -6.85 5.48 5.90
C VAL A 148 -5.81 6.61 5.92
N ALA A 149 -4.53 6.26 5.93
CA ALA A 149 -3.46 7.24 5.99
C ALA A 149 -3.42 8.17 4.77
N MET A 150 -3.59 7.60 3.56
CA MET A 150 -3.58 8.36 2.32
C MET A 150 -4.91 9.02 1.99
N GLY A 151 -6.02 8.47 2.52
CA GLY A 151 -7.37 8.91 2.24
C GLY A 151 -8.01 9.80 3.31
N SER A 152 -7.29 10.13 4.39
CA SER A 152 -7.83 10.88 5.53
C SER A 152 -8.56 12.18 5.14
N PHE A 153 -8.07 12.88 4.13
CA PHE A 153 -8.66 14.14 3.64
C PHE A 153 -10.02 13.98 2.96
N PHE A 154 -10.44 12.76 2.60
CA PHE A 154 -11.79 12.47 2.15
C PHE A 154 -12.81 12.42 3.29
N PHE A 155 -12.35 12.26 4.53
CA PHE A 155 -13.20 12.09 5.72
C PHE A 155 -13.16 13.28 6.65
N ALA A 156 -12.01 13.95 6.76
CA ALA A 156 -11.83 15.15 7.58
C ALA A 156 -10.88 16.15 6.93
N ALA A 157 -11.05 17.41 7.23
CA ALA A 157 -10.07 18.43 6.85
C ALA A 157 -8.72 18.15 7.52
N PRO A 158 -7.59 18.27 6.81
CA PRO A 158 -6.28 18.04 7.41
C PRO A 158 -5.99 19.09 8.50
N GLU A 159 -5.55 18.62 9.66
CA GLU A 159 -5.13 19.50 10.77
C GLU A 159 -3.69 20.00 10.57
N GLU A 160 -2.87 19.17 9.93
CA GLU A 160 -1.47 19.48 9.64
C GLU A 160 -1.17 19.21 8.15
N TYR A 161 -0.21 19.93 7.62
CA TYR A 161 0.27 19.76 6.25
C TYR A 161 1.70 19.22 6.25
N ASP A 162 2.00 18.33 5.30
CA ASP A 162 3.35 17.81 5.10
C ASP A 162 4.38 18.93 4.90
N ALA A 163 5.50 18.84 5.59
CA ALA A 163 6.56 19.85 5.53
C ALA A 163 7.17 20.02 4.12
N GLY A 164 7.13 18.98 3.28
CA GLY A 164 7.54 19.03 1.88
C GLY A 164 6.53 19.79 1.02
N ALA A 165 5.23 19.59 1.28
CA ALA A 165 4.16 20.34 0.63
C ALA A 165 4.21 21.83 1.01
N LEU A 166 4.42 22.14 2.29
CA LEU A 166 4.56 23.52 2.76
C LEU A 166 5.72 24.28 2.12
N LYS A 167 6.82 23.61 1.77
CA LYS A 167 7.93 24.24 1.03
C LYS A 167 7.55 24.67 -0.40
N LYS A 168 6.54 24.04 -0.98
CA LYS A 168 6.02 24.38 -2.32
C LYS A 168 5.00 25.51 -2.27
N TRP A 169 4.39 25.77 -1.11
CA TRP A 169 3.48 26.85 -0.90
C TRP A 169 4.21 28.20 -1.03
N LYS A 170 3.79 29.05 -1.98
CA LYS A 170 4.41 30.33 -2.32
C LYS A 170 3.48 31.50 -1.97
N ALA A 171 3.98 32.71 -2.05
CA ALA A 171 3.21 33.91 -1.74
C ALA A 171 1.98 34.11 -2.64
N ASP A 172 2.01 33.59 -3.86
CA ASP A 172 0.92 33.64 -4.85
C ASP A 172 -0.05 32.45 -4.76
N SER A 173 0.30 31.38 -4.02
CA SER A 173 -0.52 30.17 -3.87
C SER A 173 -1.92 30.46 -3.31
N PRO A 174 -2.12 31.29 -2.26
CA PRO A 174 -3.45 31.61 -1.77
C PRO A 174 -4.37 32.24 -2.80
N ALA A 175 -3.83 33.11 -3.67
CA ALA A 175 -4.61 33.75 -4.73
C ALA A 175 -5.07 32.75 -5.79
N MET A 176 -4.21 31.79 -6.14
CA MET A 176 -4.57 30.73 -7.11
C MET A 176 -5.64 29.79 -6.55
N VAL A 177 -5.49 29.36 -5.29
CA VAL A 177 -6.49 28.52 -4.61
C VAL A 177 -7.82 29.24 -4.50
N LYS A 178 -7.79 30.54 -4.14
CA LYS A 178 -9.00 31.36 -4.07
C LYS A 178 -9.70 31.50 -5.43
N ALA A 179 -8.94 31.76 -6.49
CA ALA A 179 -9.49 31.85 -7.85
C ALA A 179 -10.15 30.52 -8.29
N TYR A 180 -9.54 29.37 -7.94
CA TYR A 180 -10.15 28.08 -8.20
C TYR A 180 -11.42 27.85 -7.36
N GLN A 181 -11.37 28.15 -6.06
CA GLN A 181 -12.55 28.09 -5.18
C GLN A 181 -13.74 28.89 -5.74
N ASP A 182 -13.50 30.12 -6.21
CA ASP A 182 -14.56 30.99 -6.72
C ASP A 182 -15.20 30.40 -7.99
N LYS A 183 -14.39 29.77 -8.86
CA LYS A 183 -14.91 29.07 -10.05
C LYS A 183 -15.71 27.81 -9.69
N VAL A 184 -15.24 27.03 -8.74
CA VAL A 184 -15.94 25.83 -8.27
C VAL A 184 -17.23 26.19 -7.54
N ALA A 185 -17.23 27.26 -6.73
CA ALA A 185 -18.42 27.74 -6.03
C ALA A 185 -19.50 28.26 -6.97
N ALA A 186 -19.16 28.63 -8.21
CA ALA A 186 -20.12 29.06 -9.24
C ALA A 186 -20.78 27.89 -9.98
N LEU A 187 -20.28 26.63 -9.80
CA LEU A 187 -20.91 25.45 -10.39
C LEU A 187 -22.20 25.10 -9.65
N THR A 188 -23.18 24.63 -10.40
CA THR A 188 -24.40 24.04 -9.83
C THR A 188 -24.10 22.60 -9.37
N GLU A 189 -24.95 22.01 -8.56
CA GLU A 189 -24.81 20.60 -8.15
C GLU A 189 -24.79 19.64 -9.35
N ALA A 190 -25.57 19.94 -10.38
CA ALA A 190 -25.60 19.17 -11.63
C ALA A 190 -24.30 19.30 -12.45
N ASP A 191 -23.58 20.42 -12.30
CA ASP A 191 -22.32 20.70 -13.00
C ASP A 191 -21.07 20.26 -12.19
N PHE A 192 -21.27 19.75 -10.96
CA PHE A 192 -20.16 19.34 -10.09
C PHE A 192 -19.61 17.98 -10.51
N GLU A 193 -18.97 17.98 -11.69
CA GLU A 193 -18.36 16.79 -12.31
C GLU A 193 -16.88 17.02 -12.57
N ALA A 194 -16.11 15.93 -12.65
CA ALA A 194 -14.66 15.94 -12.85
C ALA A 194 -14.22 16.79 -14.06
N ALA A 195 -15.00 16.75 -15.17
CA ALA A 195 -14.71 17.52 -16.38
C ALA A 195 -14.81 19.03 -16.13
N ASN A 196 -15.85 19.48 -15.42
CA ASN A 196 -16.09 20.90 -15.11
C ASN A 196 -15.11 21.41 -14.04
N LEU A 197 -14.77 20.59 -13.05
CA LEU A 197 -13.73 20.90 -12.07
C LEU A 197 -12.36 21.06 -12.74
N LYS A 198 -12.03 20.20 -13.70
CA LYS A 198 -10.81 20.31 -14.50
C LYS A 198 -10.82 21.57 -15.36
N ALA A 199 -11.93 21.87 -16.03
CA ALA A 199 -12.07 23.08 -16.85
C ALA A 199 -11.92 24.35 -16.00
N ALA A 200 -12.49 24.38 -14.79
CA ALA A 200 -12.31 25.48 -13.84
C ALA A 200 -10.83 25.67 -13.46
N LEU A 201 -10.09 24.58 -13.26
CA LEU A 201 -8.66 24.62 -12.97
C LEU A 201 -7.85 25.14 -14.18
N GLU A 202 -8.15 24.63 -15.38
CA GLU A 202 -7.51 25.08 -16.63
C GLU A 202 -7.76 26.57 -16.90
N ALA A 203 -8.95 27.06 -16.55
CA ALA A 203 -9.27 28.48 -16.65
C ALA A 203 -8.41 29.34 -15.70
N VAL A 204 -8.17 28.87 -14.46
CA VAL A 204 -7.26 29.55 -13.51
C VAL A 204 -5.83 29.57 -14.05
N VAL A 205 -5.35 28.45 -14.60
CA VAL A 205 -4.02 28.36 -15.24
C VAL A 205 -3.87 29.40 -16.36
N ALA A 206 -4.89 29.52 -17.22
CA ALA A 206 -4.86 30.45 -18.32
C ALA A 206 -4.94 31.93 -17.86
N GLU A 207 -5.82 32.24 -16.89
CA GLU A 207 -6.01 33.61 -16.35
C GLU A 207 -4.79 34.11 -15.58
N GLN A 208 -4.09 33.21 -14.91
CA GLN A 208 -2.89 33.54 -14.12
C GLN A 208 -1.59 33.45 -14.95
N GLU A 209 -1.69 33.06 -16.22
CA GLU A 209 -0.55 32.86 -17.12
C GLU A 209 0.56 31.98 -16.53
N VAL A 210 0.17 30.92 -15.80
CA VAL A 210 1.09 30.00 -15.11
C VAL A 210 1.03 28.60 -15.69
N GLY A 211 2.04 27.78 -15.40
CA GLY A 211 2.01 26.37 -15.76
C GLY A 211 1.04 25.57 -14.88
N PHE A 212 0.42 24.52 -15.44
CA PHE A 212 -0.55 23.66 -14.76
C PHE A 212 0.00 23.10 -13.42
N GLY A 213 1.28 22.66 -13.40
CA GLY A 213 1.92 22.15 -12.19
C GLY A 213 2.04 23.18 -11.06
N LYS A 214 2.00 24.49 -11.37
CA LYS A 214 2.07 25.54 -10.36
C LYS A 214 0.75 25.74 -9.61
N VAL A 215 -0.37 25.42 -10.25
CA VAL A 215 -1.71 25.49 -9.64
C VAL A 215 -2.05 24.16 -8.93
N MET A 216 -1.61 23.03 -9.49
CA MET A 216 -1.84 21.70 -8.91
C MET A 216 -0.97 21.42 -7.67
N MET A 217 0.18 22.06 -7.57
CA MET A 217 1.11 21.92 -6.44
C MET A 217 1.59 23.32 -6.00
N PRO A 218 0.69 24.11 -5.44
CA PRO A 218 0.99 25.47 -5.01
C PRO A 218 1.98 25.53 -3.85
#